data_8aabd0fdd82bf367f6f7c8ad9621004b
#
_entry.id   8aabd0fdd82bf367f6f7c8ad9621004b
#
_cell.length_a   1.000
_cell.length_b   1.000
_cell.length_c   1.000
_cell.angle_alpha   90.00
_cell.angle_beta   90.00
_cell.angle_gamma   90.00
#
_symmetry.space_group_name_H-M   'P 1'
#
loop_
_entity.id
_entity.type
_entity.pdbx_description
1 polymer ?
#
loop_
_entity_poly.entity_id
_entity_poly.type
_entity_poly.pdbx_seq_one_letter_code
_entity_poly.pdbx_strand_id
1 'polypeptide(L)'
;MLPIWEFDGVYFMYILMFFIFVYMIKNAYFKGSIRAFFIEVIKQKKLILIVFVIIVLIIFTLDKSVSIYFKNNVIEDGILNKIATFGNNLGNGKYLYSFLIFFGMIALIINEKSARIFYISFASGIFTGVLNQILKILIVRQRPYESYNPFLIFAHKKAILEGKYITHIYDSTYYSMPSGHTITLTGIFLVFALHIKNKFLKAIFFLIPLTTAFGRVYVQKHWLSDVIFAYLIGYIVAKTIYNLNKNKLR
;
A
#
# COMPACT_ATOMS: atom_id res chain seq x y z
N MET A 1 9.02 -30.70 -4.82
CA MET A 1 9.06 -30.14 -6.18
C MET A 1 7.73 -29.48 -6.45
N LEU A 2 7.71 -28.14 -6.59
CA LEU A 2 6.51 -27.43 -7.04
C LEU A 2 6.29 -27.77 -8.53
N PRO A 3 5.06 -27.98 -8.98
CA PRO A 3 4.81 -28.33 -10.38
C PRO A 3 5.20 -27.16 -11.29
N ILE A 4 5.85 -27.48 -12.40
CA ILE A 4 6.47 -26.57 -13.38
C ILE A 4 5.48 -25.50 -13.90
N TRP A 5 4.19 -25.79 -13.98
CA TRP A 5 3.13 -24.87 -14.43
C TRP A 5 2.76 -23.72 -13.47
N GLU A 6 3.07 -23.81 -12.18
CA GLU A 6 2.88 -22.68 -11.27
C GLU A 6 3.98 -21.60 -11.46
N PHE A 7 5.11 -22.02 -12.02
CA PHE A 7 6.24 -21.13 -12.28
C PHE A 7 6.00 -20.27 -13.53
N ASP A 8 5.44 -20.85 -14.59
CA ASP A 8 5.32 -20.19 -15.90
C ASP A 8 4.33 -19.01 -15.89
N GLY A 9 3.22 -19.11 -15.19
CA GLY A 9 2.22 -18.02 -15.11
C GLY A 9 2.70 -16.78 -14.34
N VAL A 10 3.55 -16.98 -13.32
CA VAL A 10 4.10 -15.87 -12.52
C VAL A 10 5.18 -15.14 -13.31
N TYR A 11 6.05 -15.85 -14.02
CA TYR A 11 7.07 -15.23 -14.87
C TYR A 11 6.45 -14.50 -16.07
N PHE A 12 5.44 -15.09 -16.71
CA PHE A 12 4.70 -14.43 -17.79
C PHE A 12 4.08 -13.11 -17.31
N MET A 13 3.48 -13.10 -16.12
CA MET A 13 2.95 -11.85 -15.53
C MET A 13 4.05 -10.80 -15.30
N TYR A 14 5.21 -11.19 -14.75
CA TYR A 14 6.30 -10.24 -14.54
C TYR A 14 6.86 -9.71 -15.87
N ILE A 15 6.97 -10.54 -16.88
CA ILE A 15 7.38 -10.15 -18.24
C ILE A 15 6.36 -9.16 -18.82
N LEU A 16 5.07 -9.46 -18.74
CA LEU A 16 4.00 -8.57 -19.19
C LEU A 16 4.01 -7.24 -18.43
N MET A 17 4.18 -7.27 -17.12
CA MET A 17 4.32 -6.07 -16.29
C MET A 17 5.55 -5.24 -16.69
N PHE A 18 6.67 -5.89 -16.99
CA PHE A 18 7.87 -5.22 -17.48
C PHE A 18 7.64 -4.54 -18.83
N PHE A 19 7.00 -5.21 -19.80
CA PHE A 19 6.69 -4.62 -21.10
C PHE A 19 5.70 -3.46 -20.98
N ILE A 20 4.67 -3.58 -20.14
CA ILE A 20 3.73 -2.48 -19.85
C ILE A 20 4.48 -1.31 -19.21
N PHE A 21 5.37 -1.57 -18.26
CA PHE A 21 6.20 -0.53 -17.62
C PHE A 21 7.10 0.18 -18.64
N VAL A 22 7.77 -0.56 -19.53
CA VAL A 22 8.59 -0.01 -20.62
C VAL A 22 7.73 0.81 -21.58
N TYR A 23 6.56 0.31 -21.97
CA TYR A 23 5.59 1.04 -22.80
C TYR A 23 5.15 2.36 -22.14
N MET A 24 4.87 2.34 -20.85
CA MET A 24 4.50 3.52 -20.06
C MET A 24 5.62 4.57 -20.04
N ILE A 25 6.88 4.13 -19.83
CA ILE A 25 8.05 5.01 -19.86
C ILE A 25 8.22 5.61 -21.26
N LYS A 26 8.16 4.77 -22.30
CA LYS A 26 8.32 5.20 -23.70
C LYS A 26 7.29 6.23 -24.12
N ASN A 27 6.03 6.06 -23.72
CA ASN A 27 4.94 6.97 -24.07
C ASN A 27 4.77 8.13 -23.07
N ALA A 28 5.70 8.27 -22.11
CA ALA A 28 5.76 9.36 -21.15
C ALA A 28 4.42 9.61 -20.40
N TYR A 29 3.71 8.52 -20.03
CA TYR A 29 2.56 8.66 -19.13
C TYR A 29 2.96 9.24 -17.78
N PHE A 30 4.23 9.09 -17.40
CA PHE A 30 4.83 9.67 -16.22
C PHE A 30 5.80 10.79 -16.60
N LYS A 31 5.27 11.96 -16.98
CA LYS A 31 6.07 13.19 -17.12
C LYS A 31 6.09 13.95 -15.80
N GLY A 32 7.00 13.61 -14.92
CA GLY A 32 7.32 14.42 -13.77
C GLY A 32 8.79 14.30 -13.47
N SER A 33 9.52 15.43 -13.47
CA SER A 33 10.87 15.39 -12.94
C SER A 33 10.82 15.05 -11.44
N ILE A 34 11.82 14.39 -10.91
CA ILE A 34 11.99 14.14 -9.47
C ILE A 34 11.78 15.45 -8.69
N ARG A 35 12.28 16.56 -9.21
CA ARG A 35 12.10 17.90 -8.64
C ARG A 35 10.61 18.30 -8.54
N ALA A 36 9.83 18.08 -9.61
CA ALA A 36 8.40 18.39 -9.61
C ALA A 36 7.63 17.52 -8.60
N PHE A 37 8.01 16.24 -8.45
CA PHE A 37 7.44 15.36 -7.44
C PHE A 37 7.67 15.90 -6.02
N PHE A 38 8.90 16.25 -5.67
CA PHE A 38 9.21 16.80 -4.35
C PHE A 38 8.53 18.14 -4.09
N ILE A 39 8.45 19.03 -5.08
CA ILE A 39 7.70 20.31 -4.96
C ILE A 39 6.23 20.02 -4.62
N GLU A 40 5.60 19.05 -5.29
CA GLU A 40 4.20 18.72 -5.05
C GLU A 40 3.98 18.05 -3.68
N VAL A 41 4.95 17.26 -3.21
CA VAL A 41 4.95 16.71 -1.84
C VAL A 41 5.09 17.84 -0.80
N ILE A 42 6.00 18.79 -1.00
CA ILE A 42 6.21 19.92 -0.08
C ILE A 42 4.96 20.80 0.05
N LYS A 43 4.15 20.94 -1.00
CA LYS A 43 2.85 21.64 -0.91
C LYS A 43 1.93 20.99 0.13
N GLN A 44 2.14 19.73 0.47
CA GLN A 44 1.36 18.98 1.45
C GLN A 44 1.98 18.98 2.86
N LYS A 45 2.97 19.84 3.14
CA LYS A 45 3.71 19.89 4.42
C LYS A 45 2.84 19.97 5.67
N LYS A 46 1.73 20.73 5.61
CA LYS A 46 0.77 20.80 6.74
C LYS A 46 0.13 19.44 7.02
N LEU A 47 -0.28 18.74 5.97
CA LEU A 47 -0.83 17.38 6.10
C LEU A 47 0.22 16.42 6.66
N ILE A 48 1.45 16.48 6.17
CA ILE A 48 2.57 15.64 6.64
C ILE A 48 2.80 15.86 8.14
N LEU A 49 2.80 17.11 8.60
CA LEU A 49 2.97 17.43 10.01
C LEU A 49 1.81 16.91 10.87
N ILE A 50 0.56 17.11 10.44
CA ILE A 50 -0.64 16.60 11.13
C ILE A 50 -0.57 15.07 11.22
N VAL A 51 -0.21 14.40 10.12
CA VAL A 51 -0.03 12.95 10.07
C VAL A 51 1.00 12.49 11.09
N PHE A 52 2.16 13.15 11.14
CA PHE A 52 3.21 12.81 12.09
C PHE A 52 2.71 12.89 13.54
N VAL A 53 2.04 13.98 13.90
CA VAL A 53 1.46 14.14 15.26
C VAL A 53 0.44 13.05 15.57
N ILE A 54 -0.47 12.76 14.63
CA ILE A 54 -1.48 11.70 14.81
C ILE A 54 -0.82 10.33 15.02
N ILE A 55 0.19 9.99 14.24
CA ILE A 55 0.90 8.71 14.35
C ILE A 55 1.57 8.59 15.73
N VAL A 56 2.26 9.62 16.18
CA VAL A 56 2.88 9.64 17.51
C VAL A 56 1.81 9.42 18.58
N LEU A 57 0.70 10.14 18.55
CA LEU A 57 -0.39 9.98 19.50
C LEU A 57 -0.95 8.54 19.51
N ILE A 58 -1.18 7.94 18.34
CA ILE A 58 -1.71 6.57 18.24
C ILE A 58 -0.74 5.55 18.81
N ILE A 59 0.56 5.70 18.56
CA ILE A 59 1.59 4.80 19.11
C ILE A 59 1.53 4.79 20.64
N PHE A 60 1.40 5.98 21.24
CA PHE A 60 1.39 6.11 22.69
C PHE A 60 0.07 5.71 23.35
N THR A 61 -1.07 5.83 22.66
CA THR A 61 -2.39 5.68 23.28
C THR A 61 -3.17 4.45 22.83
N LEU A 62 -3.16 4.12 21.52
CA LEU A 62 -4.10 3.16 20.94
C LEU A 62 -3.48 1.85 20.48
N ASP A 63 -2.23 1.84 20.02
CA ASP A 63 -1.64 0.66 19.38
C ASP A 63 -1.72 -0.59 20.27
N LYS A 64 -1.30 -0.46 21.53
CA LYS A 64 -1.30 -1.59 22.47
C LYS A 64 -2.73 -2.05 22.78
N SER A 65 -3.61 -1.11 23.10
CA SER A 65 -5.00 -1.41 23.50
C SER A 65 -5.77 -2.07 22.36
N VAL A 66 -5.66 -1.55 21.15
CA VAL A 66 -6.31 -2.10 19.95
C VAL A 66 -5.79 -3.50 19.63
N SER A 67 -4.48 -3.70 19.73
CA SER A 67 -3.87 -5.01 19.48
C SER A 67 -4.34 -6.05 20.49
N ILE A 68 -4.32 -5.73 21.80
CA ILE A 68 -4.80 -6.64 22.85
C ILE A 68 -6.29 -6.92 22.67
N TYR A 69 -7.10 -5.89 22.36
CA TYR A 69 -8.53 -6.07 22.12
C TYR A 69 -8.81 -7.11 21.04
N PHE A 70 -8.21 -6.97 19.85
CA PHE A 70 -8.43 -7.93 18.78
C PHE A 70 -7.85 -9.31 19.08
N LYS A 71 -6.71 -9.41 19.80
CA LYS A 71 -6.21 -10.71 20.24
C LYS A 71 -7.22 -11.50 21.07
N ASN A 72 -7.91 -10.79 21.99
CA ASN A 72 -8.78 -11.45 22.98
C ASN A 72 -10.23 -11.62 22.47
N ASN A 73 -10.64 -10.93 21.40
CA ASN A 73 -12.03 -10.84 20.95
C ASN A 73 -12.24 -11.28 19.49
N VAL A 74 -11.36 -12.14 18.95
CA VAL A 74 -11.57 -12.74 17.63
C VAL A 74 -12.70 -13.78 17.73
N ILE A 75 -13.73 -13.61 16.92
CA ILE A 75 -14.82 -14.58 16.71
C ILE A 75 -14.62 -15.16 15.31
N GLU A 76 -14.21 -16.43 15.21
CA GLU A 76 -13.80 -17.07 13.95
C GLU A 76 -14.88 -16.99 12.86
N ASP A 77 -16.13 -17.25 13.18
CA ASP A 77 -17.26 -17.19 12.23
C ASP A 77 -17.99 -15.84 12.21
N GLY A 78 -17.49 -14.85 12.93
CA GLY A 78 -18.10 -13.53 13.04
C GLY A 78 -18.00 -12.72 11.76
N ILE A 79 -18.95 -11.79 11.56
CA ILE A 79 -18.98 -10.88 10.41
C ILE A 79 -17.70 -10.03 10.32
N LEU A 80 -17.14 -9.62 11.45
CA LEU A 80 -15.90 -8.86 11.51
C LEU A 80 -14.71 -9.68 11.00
N ASN A 81 -14.66 -10.97 11.32
CA ASN A 81 -13.62 -11.86 10.79
C ASN A 81 -13.73 -12.02 9.28
N LYS A 82 -14.93 -12.18 8.75
CA LYS A 82 -15.16 -12.26 7.29
C LYS A 82 -14.72 -10.98 6.58
N ILE A 83 -15.08 -9.81 7.11
CA ILE A 83 -14.64 -8.51 6.57
C ILE A 83 -13.12 -8.35 6.66
N ALA A 84 -12.52 -8.73 7.79
CA ALA A 84 -11.08 -8.64 8.00
C ALA A 84 -10.31 -9.57 7.06
N THR A 85 -10.76 -10.81 6.91
CA THR A 85 -10.17 -11.79 5.98
C THR A 85 -10.28 -11.32 4.53
N PHE A 86 -11.45 -10.83 4.13
CA PHE A 86 -11.64 -10.22 2.81
C PHE A 86 -10.68 -9.04 2.60
N GLY A 87 -10.61 -8.09 3.54
CA GLY A 87 -9.71 -6.94 3.47
C GLY A 87 -8.24 -7.35 3.44
N ASN A 88 -7.85 -8.36 4.23
CA ASN A 88 -6.49 -8.89 4.22
C ASN A 88 -6.12 -9.48 2.84
N ASN A 89 -7.05 -10.18 2.19
CA ASN A 89 -6.83 -10.83 0.90
C ASN A 89 -6.82 -9.83 -0.27
N LEU A 90 -7.61 -8.75 -0.20
CA LEU A 90 -7.57 -7.67 -1.19
C LEU A 90 -6.18 -7.07 -1.39
N GLY A 91 -5.37 -7.02 -0.33
CA GLY A 91 -4.02 -6.47 -0.38
C GLY A 91 -2.99 -7.38 -1.06
N ASN A 92 -3.39 -8.56 -1.57
CA ASN A 92 -2.48 -9.43 -2.29
C ASN A 92 -2.11 -8.83 -3.64
N GLY A 93 -0.86 -8.37 -3.77
CA GLY A 93 -0.36 -7.68 -4.96
C GLY A 93 -0.53 -8.47 -6.25
N LYS A 94 -0.42 -9.81 -6.20
CA LYS A 94 -0.57 -10.67 -7.38
C LYS A 94 -1.92 -10.44 -8.07
N TYR A 95 -3.02 -10.52 -7.33
CA TYR A 95 -4.36 -10.33 -7.89
C TYR A 95 -4.62 -8.88 -8.27
N LEU A 96 -4.14 -7.95 -7.46
CA LEU A 96 -4.35 -6.52 -7.66
C LEU A 96 -3.71 -6.00 -8.96
N TYR A 97 -2.44 -6.34 -9.20
CA TYR A 97 -1.74 -5.93 -10.41
C TYR A 97 -2.29 -6.64 -11.67
N SER A 98 -2.66 -7.91 -11.57
CA SER A 98 -3.33 -8.61 -12.67
C SER A 98 -4.65 -7.94 -13.06
N PHE A 99 -5.46 -7.55 -12.08
CA PHE A 99 -6.69 -6.80 -12.29
C PHE A 99 -6.43 -5.47 -13.01
N LEU A 100 -5.46 -4.69 -12.55
CA LEU A 100 -5.13 -3.39 -13.17
C LEU A 100 -4.66 -3.53 -14.61
N ILE A 101 -3.83 -4.54 -14.90
CA ILE A 101 -3.34 -4.81 -16.25
C ILE A 101 -4.50 -5.22 -17.15
N PHE A 102 -5.33 -6.17 -16.71
CA PHE A 102 -6.45 -6.69 -17.48
C PHE A 102 -7.45 -5.58 -17.84
N PHE A 103 -7.93 -4.83 -16.84
CA PHE A 103 -8.87 -3.73 -17.09
C PHE A 103 -8.22 -2.54 -17.80
N GLY A 104 -6.93 -2.30 -17.60
CA GLY A 104 -6.17 -1.31 -18.35
C GLY A 104 -6.08 -1.65 -19.85
N MET A 105 -5.91 -2.92 -20.20
CA MET A 105 -5.93 -3.40 -21.59
C MET A 105 -7.33 -3.25 -22.21
N ILE A 106 -8.39 -3.64 -21.50
CA ILE A 106 -9.77 -3.43 -21.97
C ILE A 106 -10.03 -1.92 -22.18
N ALA A 107 -9.63 -1.10 -21.24
CA ALA A 107 -9.79 0.35 -21.37
C ALA A 107 -9.02 0.92 -22.58
N LEU A 108 -7.85 0.36 -22.91
CA LEU A 108 -7.07 0.76 -24.07
C LEU A 108 -7.79 0.42 -25.39
N ILE A 109 -8.50 -0.73 -25.46
CA ILE A 109 -9.32 -1.10 -26.61
C ILE A 109 -10.46 -0.10 -26.82
N ILE A 110 -11.05 0.42 -25.72
CA ILE A 110 -12.12 1.41 -25.79
C ILE A 110 -11.57 2.77 -26.23
N ASN A 111 -10.61 3.30 -25.50
CA ASN A 111 -9.86 4.49 -25.88
C ASN A 111 -8.63 4.69 -24.95
N GLU A 112 -7.61 5.31 -25.50
CA GLU A 112 -6.34 5.58 -24.80
C GLU A 112 -6.52 6.43 -23.52
N LYS A 113 -7.45 7.39 -23.55
CA LYS A 113 -7.71 8.28 -22.42
C LYS A 113 -8.25 7.50 -21.22
N SER A 114 -9.14 6.54 -21.45
CA SER A 114 -9.67 5.64 -20.40
C SER A 114 -8.57 4.74 -19.83
N ALA A 115 -7.64 4.28 -20.65
CA ALA A 115 -6.54 3.44 -20.20
C ALA A 115 -5.54 4.21 -19.30
N ARG A 116 -5.35 5.50 -19.53
CA ARG A 116 -4.35 6.32 -18.80
C ARG A 116 -4.53 6.27 -17.29
N ILE A 117 -5.75 6.27 -16.78
CA ILE A 117 -6.01 6.22 -15.33
C ILE A 117 -5.51 4.91 -14.72
N PHE A 118 -5.66 3.78 -15.42
CA PHE A 118 -5.16 2.48 -14.97
C PHE A 118 -3.64 2.47 -14.90
N TYR A 119 -2.96 3.01 -15.91
CA TYR A 119 -1.50 3.07 -15.94
C TYR A 119 -0.93 4.00 -14.87
N ILE A 120 -1.57 5.15 -14.64
CA ILE A 120 -1.17 6.07 -13.57
C ILE A 120 -1.38 5.44 -12.20
N SER A 121 -2.49 4.72 -12.00
CA SER A 121 -2.76 3.97 -10.77
C SER A 121 -1.75 2.83 -10.56
N PHE A 122 -1.41 2.11 -11.61
CA PHE A 122 -0.39 1.06 -11.59
C PHE A 122 1.00 1.63 -11.21
N ALA A 123 1.42 2.73 -11.85
CA ALA A 123 2.67 3.40 -11.54
C ALA A 123 2.70 3.90 -10.08
N SER A 124 1.58 4.45 -9.59
CA SER A 124 1.44 4.86 -8.19
C SER A 124 1.56 3.68 -7.23
N GLY A 125 0.97 2.54 -7.57
CA GLY A 125 1.09 1.30 -6.79
C GLY A 125 2.52 0.78 -6.71
N ILE A 126 3.24 0.75 -7.85
CA ILE A 126 4.66 0.35 -7.86
C ILE A 126 5.48 1.32 -7.01
N PHE A 127 5.31 2.62 -7.19
CA PHE A 127 6.06 3.63 -6.44
C PHE A 127 5.83 3.50 -4.94
N THR A 128 4.57 3.34 -4.50
CA THR A 128 4.25 3.13 -3.09
C THR A 128 4.77 1.80 -2.57
N GLY A 129 4.80 0.75 -3.38
CA GLY A 129 5.40 -0.54 -3.04
C GLY A 129 6.91 -0.44 -2.81
N VAL A 130 7.64 0.23 -3.69
CA VAL A 130 9.09 0.48 -3.53
C VAL A 130 9.36 1.35 -2.30
N LEU A 131 8.61 2.45 -2.15
CA LEU A 131 8.72 3.33 -0.98
C LEU A 131 8.47 2.57 0.33
N ASN A 132 7.49 1.66 0.34
CA ASN A 132 7.22 0.80 1.49
C ASN A 132 8.44 -0.03 1.90
N GLN A 133 9.15 -0.64 0.95
CA GLN A 133 10.33 -1.44 1.26
C GLN A 133 11.45 -0.57 1.85
N ILE A 134 11.69 0.60 1.28
CA ILE A 134 12.68 1.56 1.80
C ILE A 134 12.31 1.95 3.24
N LEU A 135 11.06 2.33 3.49
CA LEU A 135 10.61 2.74 4.82
C LEU A 135 10.70 1.61 5.84
N LYS A 136 10.41 0.37 5.47
CA LYS A 136 10.54 -0.79 6.36
C LYS A 136 11.97 -1.01 6.82
N ILE A 137 12.93 -0.89 5.91
CA ILE A 137 14.37 -1.02 6.24
C ILE A 137 14.81 0.12 7.16
N LEU A 138 14.28 1.33 6.98
CA LEU A 138 14.61 2.49 7.78
C LEU A 138 13.96 2.48 9.16
N ILE A 139 12.72 2.00 9.27
CA ILE A 139 11.93 2.08 10.52
C ILE A 139 12.14 0.86 11.42
N VAL A 140 12.26 -0.34 10.86
CA VAL A 140 12.46 -1.62 11.58
C VAL A 140 11.62 -1.70 12.85
N ARG A 141 10.31 -1.94 12.69
CA ARG A 141 9.36 -2.04 13.80
C ARG A 141 8.88 -3.47 13.99
N GLN A 142 8.88 -3.95 15.24
CA GLN A 142 8.38 -5.28 15.56
C GLN A 142 6.85 -5.37 15.44
N ARG A 143 6.34 -6.52 14.97
CA ARG A 143 4.90 -6.76 14.80
C ARG A 143 4.18 -7.06 16.11
N PRO A 144 2.84 -6.79 16.18
CA PRO A 144 2.05 -7.04 17.38
C PRO A 144 2.07 -8.48 17.88
N TYR A 145 2.00 -9.46 16.98
CA TYR A 145 1.95 -10.88 17.35
C TYR A 145 3.25 -11.41 18.00
N GLU A 146 4.37 -10.72 17.82
CA GLU A 146 5.66 -11.10 18.43
C GLU A 146 5.89 -10.42 19.79
N SER A 147 5.35 -9.24 19.96
CA SER A 147 5.54 -8.48 21.20
C SER A 147 4.46 -7.41 21.31
N TYR A 148 3.80 -7.34 22.46
CA TYR A 148 2.82 -6.28 22.75
C TYR A 148 3.47 -4.95 23.15
N ASN A 149 4.71 -4.73 22.74
CA ASN A 149 5.41 -3.45 22.94
C ASN A 149 5.40 -2.61 21.66
N PRO A 150 4.50 -1.61 21.53
CA PRO A 150 4.38 -0.77 20.33
C PRO A 150 5.60 0.15 20.13
N PHE A 151 6.45 0.31 21.17
CA PHE A 151 7.61 1.19 21.15
C PHE A 151 8.89 0.53 20.59
N LEU A 152 8.83 -0.75 20.18
CA LEU A 152 9.94 -1.40 19.48
C LEU A 152 10.01 -0.90 18.02
N ILE A 153 10.33 0.39 17.89
CA ILE A 153 10.58 1.12 16.64
C ILE A 153 12.09 1.40 16.58
N PHE A 154 12.66 1.41 15.37
CA PHE A 154 14.11 1.51 15.15
C PHE A 154 14.88 0.37 15.85
N ALA A 155 14.29 -0.81 15.87
CA ALA A 155 14.79 -1.99 16.56
C ALA A 155 15.94 -2.70 15.79
N HIS A 156 16.77 -1.96 15.05
CA HIS A 156 17.86 -2.48 14.21
C HIS A 156 18.81 -3.36 15.01
N LYS A 157 19.29 -2.87 16.17
CA LYS A 157 20.21 -3.63 17.03
C LYS A 157 19.62 -4.98 17.45
N LYS A 158 18.34 -5.00 17.84
CA LYS A 158 17.65 -6.22 18.25
C LYS A 158 17.47 -7.17 17.06
N ALA A 159 17.04 -6.66 15.91
CA ALA A 159 16.87 -7.44 14.70
C ALA A 159 18.19 -8.05 14.19
N ILE A 160 19.31 -7.32 14.31
CA ILE A 160 20.66 -7.83 13.98
C ILE A 160 21.07 -8.97 14.94
N LEU A 161 20.89 -8.77 16.25
CA LEU A 161 21.25 -9.77 17.25
C LEU A 161 20.43 -11.07 17.10
N GLU A 162 19.20 -10.97 16.63
CA GLU A 162 18.34 -12.12 16.36
C GLU A 162 18.54 -12.72 14.96
N GLY A 163 19.48 -12.19 14.16
CA GLY A 163 19.74 -12.65 12.79
C GLY A 163 18.59 -12.35 11.80
N LYS A 164 17.66 -11.45 12.16
CA LYS A 164 16.44 -11.15 11.40
C LYS A 164 16.50 -9.83 10.62
N TYR A 165 17.66 -9.18 10.59
CA TYR A 165 17.85 -7.93 9.83
C TYR A 165 18.37 -8.23 8.43
N ILE A 166 17.71 -7.74 7.40
CA ILE A 166 18.02 -7.87 5.96
C ILE A 166 17.93 -9.32 5.42
N THR A 167 18.42 -10.33 6.12
CA THR A 167 18.45 -11.73 5.66
C THR A 167 17.06 -12.31 5.39
N HIS A 168 16.04 -11.73 6.00
CA HIS A 168 14.65 -12.15 5.85
C HIS A 168 13.75 -10.95 5.52
N ILE A 169 14.00 -10.27 4.38
CA ILE A 169 13.11 -9.19 3.88
C ILE A 169 11.65 -9.67 3.79
N TYR A 170 11.44 -10.97 3.68
CA TYR A 170 10.12 -11.63 3.69
C TYR A 170 9.74 -12.19 5.06
N ASP A 171 10.68 -12.41 5.96
CA ASP A 171 10.37 -12.78 7.35
C ASP A 171 10.05 -11.51 8.12
N SER A 172 8.83 -11.44 8.38
CA SER A 172 8.10 -10.23 8.58
C SER A 172 8.09 -9.72 10.02
N THR A 173 8.83 -10.33 10.95
CA THR A 173 8.78 -10.01 12.38
C THR A 173 9.12 -8.54 12.69
N TYR A 174 10.13 -7.98 12.03
CA TYR A 174 10.61 -6.61 12.24
C TYR A 174 10.20 -5.61 11.15
N TYR A 175 9.34 -6.00 10.23
CA TYR A 175 8.91 -5.13 9.13
C TYR A 175 7.43 -4.78 9.22
N SER A 176 7.01 -4.29 10.40
CA SER A 176 5.63 -3.90 10.65
C SER A 176 5.26 -2.57 9.98
N MET A 177 6.10 -1.54 10.10
CA MET A 177 5.77 -0.18 9.65
C MET A 177 6.54 0.21 8.40
N PRO A 178 5.85 0.72 7.36
CA PRO A 178 4.40 0.78 7.18
C PRO A 178 3.79 -0.53 6.69
N SER A 179 2.44 -0.61 6.69
CA SER A 179 1.71 -1.74 6.13
C SER A 179 1.79 -1.77 4.61
N GLY A 180 2.47 -2.80 4.04
CA GLY A 180 2.67 -2.92 2.59
C GLY A 180 1.38 -3.06 1.81
N HIS A 181 0.44 -3.88 2.28
CA HIS A 181 -0.87 -4.05 1.66
C HIS A 181 -1.64 -2.73 1.62
N THR A 182 -1.69 -2.02 2.75
CA THR A 182 -2.42 -0.76 2.86
C THR A 182 -1.83 0.33 1.98
N ILE A 183 -0.51 0.55 2.00
CA ILE A 183 0.12 1.63 1.24
C ILE A 183 -0.02 1.43 -0.27
N THR A 184 0.13 0.20 -0.76
CA THR A 184 0.01 -0.13 -2.19
C THR A 184 -1.43 0.06 -2.67
N LEU A 185 -2.42 -0.50 -1.94
CA LEU A 185 -3.83 -0.30 -2.27
C LEU A 185 -4.22 1.17 -2.23
N THR A 186 -3.74 1.92 -1.24
CA THR A 186 -3.99 3.36 -1.16
C THR A 186 -3.39 4.09 -2.36
N GLY A 187 -2.15 3.78 -2.73
CA GLY A 187 -1.50 4.34 -3.91
C GLY A 187 -2.29 4.12 -5.20
N ILE A 188 -2.91 2.95 -5.35
CA ILE A 188 -3.68 2.59 -6.53
C ILE A 188 -5.08 3.21 -6.50
N PHE A 189 -5.88 2.87 -5.50
CA PHE A 189 -7.30 3.20 -5.49
C PHE A 189 -7.59 4.68 -5.29
N LEU A 190 -6.71 5.41 -4.61
CA LEU A 190 -6.89 6.85 -4.45
C LEU A 190 -6.61 7.64 -5.71
N VAL A 191 -5.81 7.15 -6.65
CA VAL A 191 -5.71 7.75 -7.98
C VAL A 191 -7.07 7.69 -8.70
N PHE A 192 -7.77 6.54 -8.65
CA PHE A 192 -9.13 6.42 -9.17
C PHE A 192 -10.10 7.35 -8.42
N ALA A 193 -10.07 7.35 -7.08
CA ALA A 193 -10.92 8.21 -6.28
C ALA A 193 -10.77 9.70 -6.60
N LEU A 194 -9.54 10.16 -6.87
CA LEU A 194 -9.26 11.54 -7.25
C LEU A 194 -9.75 11.89 -8.66
N HIS A 195 -9.84 10.90 -9.55
CA HIS A 195 -10.30 11.07 -10.92
C HIS A 195 -11.82 11.04 -11.05
N ILE A 196 -12.49 10.16 -10.33
CA ILE A 196 -13.92 9.90 -10.46
C ILE A 196 -14.73 11.08 -9.91
N LYS A 197 -15.74 11.53 -10.69
CA LYS A 197 -16.67 12.61 -10.28
C LYS A 197 -17.81 12.12 -9.41
N ASN A 198 -18.28 10.89 -9.63
CA ASN A 198 -19.38 10.30 -8.86
C ASN A 198 -18.96 10.13 -7.38
N LYS A 199 -19.68 10.77 -6.48
CA LYS A 199 -19.37 10.79 -5.03
C LYS A 199 -19.45 9.40 -4.39
N PHE A 200 -20.40 8.57 -4.81
CA PHE A 200 -20.59 7.23 -4.27
C PHE A 200 -19.42 6.31 -4.67
N LEU A 201 -19.07 6.26 -5.95
CA LEU A 201 -17.91 5.50 -6.42
C LEU A 201 -16.60 6.02 -5.81
N LYS A 202 -16.45 7.34 -5.68
CA LYS A 202 -15.32 7.93 -4.99
C LYS A 202 -15.19 7.41 -3.56
N ALA A 203 -16.29 7.37 -2.81
CA ALA A 203 -16.30 6.84 -1.44
C ALA A 203 -15.87 5.36 -1.41
N ILE A 204 -16.37 4.53 -2.33
CA ILE A 204 -15.95 3.12 -2.44
C ILE A 204 -14.44 3.00 -2.62
N PHE A 205 -13.83 3.79 -3.52
CA PHE A 205 -12.40 3.74 -3.76
C PHE A 205 -11.57 4.26 -2.56
N PHE A 206 -12.11 5.13 -1.72
CA PHE A 206 -11.49 5.50 -0.45
C PHE A 206 -11.62 4.39 0.61
N LEU A 207 -12.72 3.65 0.62
CA LEU A 207 -13.01 2.60 1.59
C LEU A 207 -12.21 1.30 1.35
N ILE A 208 -11.94 0.94 0.09
CA ILE A 208 -11.20 -0.29 -0.25
C ILE A 208 -9.87 -0.42 0.51
N PRO A 209 -8.96 0.56 0.52
CA PRO A 209 -7.73 0.44 1.31
C PRO A 209 -7.99 0.45 2.82
N LEU A 210 -9.09 1.06 3.30
CA LEU A 210 -9.45 1.04 4.73
C LEU A 210 -9.92 -0.34 5.20
N THR A 211 -10.63 -1.10 4.36
CA THR A 211 -11.00 -2.49 4.69
C THR A 211 -9.75 -3.36 4.79
N THR A 212 -8.77 -3.14 3.93
CA THR A 212 -7.46 -3.83 4.05
C THR A 212 -6.73 -3.39 5.31
N ALA A 213 -6.68 -2.09 5.62
CA ALA A 213 -6.07 -1.59 6.86
C ALA A 213 -6.68 -2.27 8.09
N PHE A 214 -8.02 -2.33 8.16
CA PHE A 214 -8.73 -3.05 9.21
C PHE A 214 -8.32 -4.52 9.28
N GLY A 215 -8.34 -5.25 8.15
CA GLY A 215 -7.95 -6.65 8.09
C GLY A 215 -6.53 -6.90 8.62
N ARG A 216 -5.59 -6.00 8.31
CA ARG A 216 -4.18 -6.14 8.75
C ARG A 216 -3.99 -5.94 10.25
N VAL A 217 -4.79 -5.07 10.87
CA VAL A 217 -4.80 -4.87 12.33
C VAL A 217 -5.50 -6.04 13.02
N TYR A 218 -6.66 -6.46 12.50
CA TYR A 218 -7.45 -7.55 13.04
C TYR A 218 -6.68 -8.86 13.13
N VAL A 219 -5.92 -9.21 12.08
CA VAL A 219 -5.08 -10.44 12.05
C VAL A 219 -3.72 -10.24 12.74
N GLN A 220 -3.54 -9.22 13.54
CA GLN A 220 -2.34 -8.92 14.35
C GLN A 220 -1.04 -8.77 13.54
N LYS A 221 -1.12 -8.51 12.24
CA LYS A 221 0.08 -8.36 11.39
C LYS A 221 0.67 -6.94 11.40
N HIS A 222 -0.13 -5.95 11.81
CA HIS A 222 0.27 -4.56 11.88
C HIS A 222 -0.39 -3.86 13.07
N TRP A 223 0.31 -2.86 13.61
CA TRP A 223 -0.26 -1.92 14.56
C TRP A 223 -1.25 -0.96 13.87
N LEU A 224 -2.15 -0.35 14.64
CA LEU A 224 -3.08 0.65 14.11
C LEU A 224 -2.33 1.82 13.46
N SER A 225 -1.26 2.30 14.10
CA SER A 225 -0.43 3.37 13.55
C SER A 225 0.28 2.99 12.26
N ASP A 226 0.68 1.70 12.06
CA ASP A 226 1.32 1.23 10.82
C ASP A 226 0.40 1.37 9.61
N VAL A 227 -0.88 1.04 9.78
CA VAL A 227 -1.85 1.10 8.68
C VAL A 227 -2.33 2.53 8.41
N ILE A 228 -2.49 3.36 9.45
CA ILE A 228 -2.83 4.78 9.28
C ILE A 228 -1.68 5.52 8.58
N PHE A 229 -0.44 5.29 9.00
CA PHE A 229 0.74 5.83 8.35
C PHE A 229 0.83 5.42 6.88
N ALA A 230 0.62 4.12 6.61
CA ALA A 230 0.61 3.58 5.26
C ALA A 230 -0.48 4.23 4.39
N TYR A 231 -1.70 4.39 4.92
CA TYR A 231 -2.79 5.04 4.21
C TYR A 231 -2.47 6.50 3.88
N LEU A 232 -1.94 7.25 4.83
CA LEU A 232 -1.66 8.67 4.65
C LEU A 232 -0.48 8.91 3.71
N ILE A 233 0.59 8.11 3.78
CA ILE A 233 1.69 8.19 2.80
C ILE A 233 1.20 7.78 1.40
N GLY A 234 0.44 6.70 1.31
CA GLY A 234 -0.17 6.28 0.04
C GLY A 234 -1.05 7.37 -0.57
N TYR A 235 -1.84 8.09 0.25
CA TYR A 235 -2.63 9.25 -0.18
C TYR A 235 -1.75 10.39 -0.71
N ILE A 236 -0.70 10.76 0.02
CA ILE A 236 0.22 11.83 -0.40
C ILE A 236 0.83 11.51 -1.76
N VAL A 237 1.31 10.26 -1.94
CA VAL A 237 1.89 9.79 -3.19
C VAL A 237 0.85 9.78 -4.32
N ALA A 238 -0.32 9.17 -4.09
CA ALA A 238 -1.39 9.10 -5.08
C ALA A 238 -1.83 10.50 -5.55
N LYS A 239 -2.01 11.43 -4.61
CA LYS A 239 -2.37 12.82 -4.90
C LYS A 239 -1.28 13.55 -5.68
N THR A 240 -0.02 13.36 -5.30
CA THR A 240 1.12 13.92 -6.01
C THR A 240 1.17 13.43 -7.46
N ILE A 241 1.13 12.11 -7.65
CA ILE A 241 1.15 11.50 -8.98
C ILE A 241 -0.06 11.92 -9.82
N TYR A 242 -1.25 11.95 -9.22
CA TYR A 242 -2.46 12.43 -9.89
C TYR A 242 -2.32 13.89 -10.34
N ASN A 243 -1.87 14.79 -9.47
CA ASN A 243 -1.71 16.21 -9.80
C ASN A 243 -0.72 16.43 -10.93
N LEU A 244 0.40 15.71 -10.95
CA LEU A 244 1.42 15.79 -12.02
C LEU A 244 0.88 15.31 -13.39
N ASN A 245 -0.15 14.46 -13.39
CA ASN A 245 -0.72 13.87 -14.60
C ASN A 245 -2.14 14.36 -14.92
N LYS A 246 -2.71 15.26 -14.13
CA LYS A 246 -4.10 15.71 -14.22
C LYS A 246 -4.49 16.25 -15.62
N ASN A 247 -3.59 16.97 -16.26
CA ASN A 247 -3.85 17.55 -17.59
C ASN A 247 -3.95 16.49 -18.70
N LYS A 248 -3.34 15.30 -18.50
CA LYS A 248 -3.40 14.18 -19.44
C LYS A 248 -4.64 13.30 -19.24
N LEU A 249 -5.28 13.41 -18.07
CA LEU A 249 -6.49 12.67 -17.70
C LEU A 249 -7.78 13.41 -18.08
N ARG A 250 -7.70 14.67 -18.47
CA ARG A 250 -8.78 15.50 -19.00
C ARG A 250 -8.83 15.38 -20.52
#